data_b4e7af46e325e31790aea3f3bb9e8fdd
#
_entry.id   b4e7af46e325e31790aea3f3bb9e8fdd
#
_cell.length_a   1.000
_cell.length_b   1.000
_cell.length_c   1.000
_cell.angle_alpha   90.00
_cell.angle_beta   90.00
_cell.angle_gamma   90.00
#
_symmetry.space_group_name_H-M   'P 1'
#
loop_
_entity.id
_entity.type
_entity.pdbx_description
1 polymer ?
#
loop_
_entity_poly.entity_id
_entity_poly.type
_entity_poly.pdbx_seq_one_letter_code
_entity_poly.pdbx_strand_id
1 'polypeptide(L)'
;VQEQIPMTDKNIQLTSTISEDNTLTLALQNIDMPQPSADEVVIRIEAAPLNPSDLAVMFSAADMSTATQSGTGQSPAITANVPAKFMPALKTRVNKATPVGNEGAGTVVAAGSSPAAQALMGKMVAVIGGGTYRQYHCVNVQSCLELKEGTTAKQGASSFVNPLTALAMVETMRAEGHKAIIHAAAASSLGQMLNRICIADGI
;
A
#
# COMPACT_ATOMS: atom_id res chain seq x y z
N VAL A 1 1.75 -8.39 30.72
CA VAL A 1 2.04 -6.95 30.65
C VAL A 1 2.57 -6.71 29.25
N GLN A 2 1.74 -6.17 28.36
CA GLN A 2 2.20 -5.75 27.03
C GLN A 2 3.06 -4.49 27.24
N GLU A 3 4.33 -4.59 26.88
CA GLU A 3 5.22 -3.45 26.78
C GLU A 3 4.61 -2.46 25.77
N GLN A 4 4.08 -1.33 26.25
CA GLN A 4 3.74 -0.22 25.38
C GLN A 4 5.05 0.33 24.80
N ILE A 5 5.32 0.00 23.54
CA ILE A 5 6.43 0.60 22.80
C ILE A 5 6.11 2.10 22.72
N PRO A 6 6.97 2.99 23.24
CA PRO A 6 6.71 4.42 23.17
C PRO A 6 6.57 4.83 21.71
N MET A 7 5.42 5.41 21.35
CA MET A 7 5.23 6.02 20.04
C MET A 7 6.19 7.21 19.94
N THR A 8 7.02 7.22 18.92
CA THR A 8 7.85 8.40 18.63
C THR A 8 6.94 9.54 18.18
N ASP A 9 7.28 10.78 18.50
CA ASP A 9 6.49 11.97 18.12
C ASP A 9 6.41 12.20 16.60
N LYS A 10 7.10 11.39 15.82
CA LYS A 10 7.21 11.51 14.34
C LYS A 10 6.89 10.20 13.67
N ASN A 11 6.25 10.32 12.51
CA ASN A 11 5.95 9.24 11.60
C ASN A 11 6.76 9.47 10.31
N ILE A 12 7.40 8.43 9.80
CA ILE A 12 8.15 8.49 8.55
C ILE A 12 7.33 7.83 7.46
N GLN A 13 7.19 8.51 6.31
CA GLN A 13 6.53 7.96 5.13
C GLN A 13 7.36 8.15 3.87
N LEU A 14 7.19 7.26 2.90
CA LEU A 14 7.71 7.40 1.56
C LEU A 14 6.72 8.16 0.69
N THR A 15 7.20 9.18 -0.03
CA THR A 15 6.38 9.97 -0.97
C THR A 15 7.05 10.10 -2.31
N SER A 16 6.22 10.21 -3.35
CA SER A 16 6.62 10.54 -4.72
C SER A 16 6.06 11.91 -5.09
N THR A 17 6.93 12.83 -5.47
CA THR A 17 6.57 14.20 -5.87
C THR A 17 7.11 14.47 -7.27
N ILE A 18 6.32 15.10 -8.13
CA ILE A 18 6.74 15.58 -9.45
C ILE A 18 6.71 17.11 -9.41
N SER A 19 7.80 17.74 -9.74
CA SER A 19 7.92 19.21 -9.79
C SER A 19 7.70 19.76 -11.19
N GLU A 20 7.49 21.09 -11.29
CA GLU A 20 7.24 21.78 -12.56
C GLU A 20 8.43 21.73 -13.53
N ASP A 21 9.63 21.54 -13.01
CA ASP A 21 10.86 21.35 -13.78
C ASP A 21 11.05 19.95 -14.35
N ASN A 22 9.98 19.14 -14.33
CA ASN A 22 9.96 17.75 -14.81
C ASN A 22 10.87 16.80 -14.00
N THR A 23 11.07 17.06 -12.73
CA THR A 23 11.83 16.18 -11.85
C THR A 23 10.86 15.37 -10.95
N LEU A 24 11.01 14.05 -10.95
CA LEU A 24 10.41 13.19 -9.94
C LEU A 24 11.38 13.08 -8.76
N THR A 25 10.85 13.23 -7.54
CA THR A 25 11.56 12.97 -6.29
C THR A 25 10.83 11.91 -5.48
N LEU A 26 11.49 10.80 -5.21
CA LEU A 26 11.04 9.78 -4.24
C LEU A 26 11.85 9.96 -2.97
N ALA A 27 11.18 10.28 -1.85
CA ALA A 27 11.87 10.64 -0.61
C ALA A 27 11.14 10.18 0.63
N LEU A 28 11.91 9.90 1.69
CA LEU A 28 11.35 9.75 3.05
C LEU A 28 11.04 11.13 3.63
N GLN A 29 9.85 11.27 4.19
CA GLN A 29 9.37 12.48 4.84
C GLN A 29 8.95 12.20 6.28
N ASN A 30 9.30 13.11 7.18
CA ASN A 30 8.73 13.13 8.52
C ASN A 30 7.37 13.84 8.47
N ILE A 31 6.37 13.19 9.02
CA ILE A 31 5.01 13.72 9.17
C ILE A 31 4.58 13.58 10.62
N ASP A 32 3.53 14.28 11.00
CA ASP A 32 2.96 14.17 12.34
C ASP A 32 2.35 12.78 12.58
N MET A 33 2.35 12.36 13.84
CA MET A 33 1.64 11.15 14.25
C MET A 33 0.14 11.33 14.05
N PRO A 34 -0.51 10.42 13.32
CA PRO A 34 -1.94 10.54 13.09
C PRO A 34 -2.74 10.28 14.37
N GLN A 35 -3.87 10.98 14.49
CA GLN A 35 -4.85 10.78 15.57
C GLN A 35 -6.12 10.17 14.94
N PRO A 36 -6.61 9.03 15.44
CA PRO A 36 -7.79 8.38 14.87
C PRO A 36 -9.06 9.12 15.26
N SER A 37 -9.96 9.37 14.30
CA SER A 37 -11.35 9.76 14.55
C SER A 37 -12.15 8.54 15.04
N ALA A 38 -13.46 8.72 15.30
CA ALA A 38 -14.27 7.70 15.97
C ALA A 38 -14.18 6.30 15.33
N ASP A 39 -14.27 6.22 14.00
CA ASP A 39 -14.26 4.95 13.25
C ASP A 39 -12.91 4.63 12.61
N GLU A 40 -11.83 5.21 13.11
CA GLU A 40 -10.49 4.98 12.60
C GLU A 40 -9.60 4.26 13.60
N VAL A 41 -8.57 3.63 13.08
CA VAL A 41 -7.49 3.01 13.84
C VAL A 41 -6.14 3.46 13.32
N VAL A 42 -5.14 3.54 14.22
CA VAL A 42 -3.74 3.72 13.84
C VAL A 42 -3.05 2.37 13.89
N ILE A 43 -2.47 1.99 12.77
CA ILE A 43 -1.74 0.73 12.59
C ILE A 43 -0.25 1.05 12.55
N ARG A 44 0.54 0.41 13.42
CA ARG A 44 1.99 0.35 13.21
C ARG A 44 2.24 -0.66 12.10
N ILE A 45 2.61 -0.17 10.92
CA ILE A 45 2.90 -1.03 9.75
C ILE A 45 4.21 -1.77 9.99
N GLU A 46 4.17 -3.09 9.89
CA GLU A 46 5.30 -3.98 10.13
C GLU A 46 5.76 -4.68 8.85
N ALA A 47 4.86 -4.78 7.86
CA ALA A 47 5.18 -5.30 6.53
C ALA A 47 4.26 -4.70 5.47
N ALA A 48 4.82 -4.42 4.29
CA ALA A 48 4.08 -4.02 3.10
C ALA A 48 4.73 -4.69 1.87
N PRO A 49 3.94 -5.23 0.93
CA PRO A 49 4.48 -5.82 -0.29
C PRO A 49 4.85 -4.74 -1.30
N LEU A 50 5.63 -5.11 -2.30
CA LEU A 50 5.89 -4.28 -3.46
C LEU A 50 5.12 -4.87 -4.66
N ASN A 51 4.03 -4.22 -5.03
CA ASN A 51 3.23 -4.59 -6.20
C ASN A 51 3.65 -3.75 -7.43
N PRO A 52 3.42 -4.21 -8.67
CA PRO A 52 3.64 -3.38 -9.87
C PRO A 52 2.90 -2.04 -9.83
N SER A 53 1.72 -1.99 -9.23
CA SER A 53 0.95 -0.75 -9.05
C SER A 53 1.63 0.25 -8.10
N ASP A 54 2.41 -0.22 -7.14
CA ASP A 54 3.22 0.66 -6.27
C ASP A 54 4.32 1.33 -7.07
N LEU A 55 4.99 0.59 -7.98
CA LEU A 55 6.01 1.15 -8.88
C LEU A 55 5.44 2.26 -9.78
N ALA A 56 4.19 2.08 -10.24
CA ALA A 56 3.51 3.10 -11.04
C ALA A 56 3.29 4.41 -10.26
N VAL A 57 2.99 4.33 -8.97
CA VAL A 57 2.86 5.51 -8.10
C VAL A 57 4.24 6.09 -7.75
N MET A 58 5.21 5.23 -7.41
CA MET A 58 6.55 5.63 -6.99
C MET A 58 7.30 6.36 -8.10
N PHE A 59 7.33 5.78 -9.29
CA PHE A 59 8.18 6.26 -10.38
C PHE A 59 7.39 6.95 -11.49
N SER A 60 6.06 6.74 -11.54
CA SER A 60 5.21 7.34 -12.57
C SER A 60 5.78 7.10 -13.99
N ALA A 61 5.97 8.17 -14.76
CA ALA A 61 6.55 8.13 -16.10
C ALA A 61 8.01 8.60 -16.12
N ALA A 62 8.71 8.59 -14.98
CA ALA A 62 10.10 9.01 -14.91
C ALA A 62 11.03 8.06 -15.68
N ASP A 63 12.01 8.62 -16.33
CA ASP A 63 13.10 7.87 -16.95
C ASP A 63 14.12 7.45 -15.88
N MET A 64 14.01 6.21 -15.42
CA MET A 64 14.84 5.67 -14.35
C MET A 64 16.32 5.50 -14.76
N SER A 65 16.66 5.60 -16.06
CA SER A 65 18.05 5.65 -16.48
C SER A 65 18.75 6.95 -16.06
N THR A 66 17.97 7.99 -15.76
CA THR A 66 18.44 9.28 -15.25
C THR A 66 18.46 9.37 -13.73
N ALA A 67 18.12 8.26 -13.05
CA ALA A 67 17.97 8.26 -11.60
C ALA A 67 19.31 8.54 -10.90
N THR A 68 19.26 9.47 -9.94
CA THR A 68 20.39 9.81 -9.08
C THR A 68 19.96 9.76 -7.62
N GLN A 69 20.88 9.29 -6.77
CA GLN A 69 20.69 9.36 -5.33
C GLN A 69 20.91 10.80 -4.85
N SER A 70 20.01 11.31 -4.05
CA SER A 70 20.05 12.63 -3.45
C SER A 70 19.66 12.57 -1.97
N GLY A 71 19.72 13.69 -1.28
CA GLY A 71 19.46 13.75 0.16
C GLY A 71 20.66 13.30 1.01
N THR A 72 20.42 13.16 2.30
CA THR A 72 21.41 12.76 3.30
C THR A 72 21.08 11.39 3.87
N GLY A 73 21.98 10.79 4.66
CA GLY A 73 21.74 9.50 5.31
C GLY A 73 20.48 9.45 6.20
N GLN A 74 20.03 10.59 6.72
CA GLN A 74 18.80 10.68 7.52
C GLN A 74 17.53 10.98 6.70
N SER A 75 17.69 11.47 5.47
CA SER A 75 16.60 11.77 4.53
C SER A 75 17.02 11.38 3.12
N PRO A 76 17.19 10.09 2.85
CA PRO A 76 17.57 9.62 1.52
C PRO A 76 16.46 9.92 0.52
N ALA A 77 16.87 10.30 -0.69
CA ALA A 77 15.98 10.55 -1.80
C ALA A 77 16.57 10.03 -3.11
N ILE A 78 15.69 9.77 -4.07
CA ILE A 78 16.04 9.46 -5.46
C ILE A 78 15.35 10.50 -6.32
N THR A 79 16.07 11.09 -7.26
CA THR A 79 15.53 11.99 -8.29
C THR A 79 15.72 11.39 -9.67
N ALA A 80 14.74 11.58 -10.55
CA ALA A 80 14.82 11.16 -11.95
C ALA A 80 14.02 12.13 -12.84
N ASN A 81 14.40 12.23 -14.11
CA ASN A 81 13.72 13.10 -15.06
C ASN A 81 12.40 12.49 -15.54
N VAL A 82 11.36 13.31 -15.62
CA VAL A 82 10.10 12.96 -16.27
C VAL A 82 10.09 13.54 -17.68
N PRO A 83 10.05 12.72 -18.75
CA PRO A 83 10.00 13.26 -20.10
C PRO A 83 8.82 14.22 -20.29
N ALA A 84 9.08 15.39 -20.85
CA ALA A 84 8.10 16.50 -20.98
C ALA A 84 6.78 16.06 -21.64
N LYS A 85 6.82 15.08 -22.55
CA LYS A 85 5.63 14.53 -23.23
C LYS A 85 4.62 13.90 -22.27
N PHE A 86 5.02 13.47 -21.06
CA PHE A 86 4.14 12.87 -20.05
C PHE A 86 3.58 13.89 -19.05
N MET A 87 4.15 15.08 -18.95
CA MET A 87 3.74 16.11 -17.99
C MET A 87 2.26 16.51 -18.09
N PRO A 88 1.64 16.62 -19.29
CA PRO A 88 0.21 16.92 -19.39
C PRO A 88 -0.69 15.90 -18.65
N ALA A 89 -0.34 14.61 -18.73
CA ALA A 89 -1.09 13.54 -18.04
C ALA A 89 -0.86 13.53 -16.52
N LEU A 90 0.25 14.12 -16.07
CA LEU A 90 0.65 14.15 -14.66
C LEU A 90 0.28 15.47 -13.96
N LYS A 91 -0.40 16.39 -14.63
CA LYS A 91 -0.72 17.74 -14.14
C LYS A 91 -1.35 17.76 -12.75
N THR A 92 -2.21 16.79 -12.42
CA THR A 92 -2.87 16.70 -11.12
C THR A 92 -1.95 16.28 -9.98
N ARG A 93 -0.75 15.73 -10.29
CA ARG A 93 0.27 15.27 -9.35
C ARG A 93 1.40 16.27 -9.14
N VAL A 94 1.51 17.28 -10.03
CA VAL A 94 2.59 18.27 -9.95
C VAL A 94 2.51 19.02 -8.63
N ASN A 95 3.65 19.16 -7.95
CA ASN A 95 3.85 19.78 -6.64
C ASN A 95 3.01 19.16 -5.50
N LYS A 96 2.56 17.89 -5.68
CA LYS A 96 1.87 17.15 -4.61
C LYS A 96 2.71 15.97 -4.17
N ALA A 97 3.07 15.95 -2.89
CA ALA A 97 3.67 14.77 -2.27
C ALA A 97 2.62 13.66 -2.18
N THR A 98 2.76 12.64 -3.02
CA THR A 98 1.84 11.51 -3.08
C THR A 98 2.40 10.37 -2.23
N PRO A 99 1.72 9.96 -1.15
CA PRO A 99 2.10 8.79 -0.37
C PRO A 99 2.06 7.52 -1.22
N VAL A 100 2.96 6.59 -0.98
CA VAL A 100 3.07 5.34 -1.75
C VAL A 100 2.78 4.11 -0.89
N GLY A 101 2.52 2.98 -1.55
CA GLY A 101 2.11 1.72 -0.93
C GLY A 101 0.59 1.54 -0.95
N ASN A 102 0.12 0.40 -1.47
CA ASN A 102 -1.32 0.13 -1.65
C ASN A 102 -1.91 -0.73 -0.53
N GLU A 103 -1.10 -1.60 0.05
CA GLU A 103 -1.52 -2.51 1.11
C GLU A 103 -0.37 -2.78 2.09
N GLY A 104 -0.70 -3.32 3.25
CA GLY A 104 0.27 -3.69 4.28
C GLY A 104 -0.38 -4.44 5.42
N ALA A 105 0.39 -4.78 6.43
CA ALA A 105 -0.12 -5.37 7.67
C ALA A 105 0.69 -4.88 8.86
N GLY A 106 0.05 -4.88 10.02
CA GLY A 106 0.67 -4.47 11.26
C GLY A 106 -0.30 -4.53 12.43
N THR A 107 0.17 -4.08 13.58
CA THR A 107 -0.59 -4.08 14.82
C THR A 107 -1.34 -2.75 15.00
N VAL A 108 -2.61 -2.81 15.37
CA VAL A 108 -3.39 -1.63 15.77
C VAL A 108 -2.87 -1.12 17.12
N VAL A 109 -2.38 0.11 17.15
CA VAL A 109 -1.74 0.74 18.33
C VAL A 109 -2.56 1.88 18.94
N ALA A 110 -3.53 2.41 18.18
CA ALA A 110 -4.51 3.35 18.70
C ALA A 110 -5.84 3.17 17.96
N ALA A 111 -6.94 3.46 18.63
CA ALA A 111 -8.29 3.28 18.08
C ALA A 111 -9.19 4.45 18.49
N GLY A 112 -10.06 4.86 17.56
CA GLY A 112 -11.12 5.81 17.81
C GLY A 112 -12.18 5.26 18.76
N SER A 113 -13.17 6.06 19.09
CA SER A 113 -14.14 5.76 20.14
C SER A 113 -15.26 4.77 19.76
N SER A 114 -15.41 4.41 18.48
CA SER A 114 -16.46 3.49 18.09
C SER A 114 -16.18 2.05 18.59
N PRO A 115 -17.23 1.25 18.86
CA PRO A 115 -17.06 -0.15 19.26
C PRO A 115 -16.27 -0.98 18.22
N ALA A 116 -16.44 -0.69 16.92
CA ALA A 116 -15.72 -1.36 15.85
C ALA A 116 -14.22 -1.04 15.89
N ALA A 117 -13.84 0.22 16.12
CA ALA A 117 -12.44 0.61 16.25
C ALA A 117 -11.80 0.00 17.50
N GLN A 118 -12.49 0.08 18.65
CA GLN A 118 -12.01 -0.48 19.91
C GLN A 118 -11.84 -2.01 19.85
N ALA A 119 -12.68 -2.71 19.08
CA ALA A 119 -12.57 -4.16 18.89
C ALA A 119 -11.29 -4.58 18.16
N LEU A 120 -10.65 -3.68 17.40
CA LEU A 120 -9.41 -3.97 16.69
C LEU A 120 -8.15 -3.62 17.51
N MET A 121 -8.28 -2.95 18.65
CA MET A 121 -7.14 -2.53 19.45
C MET A 121 -6.23 -3.72 19.82
N GLY A 122 -4.93 -3.57 19.57
CA GLY A 122 -3.92 -4.61 19.81
C GLY A 122 -3.91 -5.78 18.82
N LYS A 123 -4.85 -5.83 17.87
CA LYS A 123 -4.93 -6.92 16.89
C LYS A 123 -3.98 -6.71 15.72
N MET A 124 -3.54 -7.83 15.14
CA MET A 124 -2.84 -7.86 13.85
C MET A 124 -3.86 -7.76 12.73
N VAL A 125 -3.71 -6.74 11.87
CA VAL A 125 -4.61 -6.49 10.75
C VAL A 125 -3.83 -6.35 9.44
N ALA A 126 -4.43 -6.80 8.34
CA ALA A 126 -4.06 -6.34 7.01
C ALA A 126 -4.88 -5.09 6.69
N VAL A 127 -4.30 -4.20 5.87
CA VAL A 127 -4.91 -2.92 5.50
C VAL A 127 -4.75 -2.66 4.01
N ILE A 128 -5.81 -2.10 3.41
CA ILE A 128 -5.80 -1.55 2.05
C ILE A 128 -6.02 -0.04 2.12
N GLY A 129 -5.29 0.69 1.28
CA GLY A 129 -5.39 2.15 1.19
C GLY A 129 -4.06 2.77 0.84
N GLY A 130 -4.08 3.92 0.15
CA GLY A 130 -2.85 4.58 -0.28
C GLY A 130 -1.95 5.01 0.88
N GLY A 131 -0.63 4.85 0.70
CA GLY A 131 0.36 5.34 1.64
C GLY A 131 0.77 4.37 2.74
N THR A 132 0.73 3.08 2.50
CA THR A 132 1.15 2.05 3.48
C THR A 132 2.67 1.97 3.68
N TYR A 133 3.49 2.63 2.82
CA TYR A 133 4.94 2.72 3.05
C TYR A 133 5.26 3.84 4.05
N ARG A 134 4.79 3.62 5.29
CA ARG A 134 4.98 4.48 6.45
C ARG A 134 5.04 3.67 7.74
N GLN A 135 5.49 4.28 8.82
CA GLN A 135 5.56 3.59 10.11
C GLN A 135 4.19 3.42 10.77
N TYR A 136 3.37 4.49 10.76
CA TYR A 136 2.04 4.51 11.37
C TYR A 136 1.01 5.02 10.37
N HIS A 137 -0.03 4.23 10.15
CA HIS A 137 -1.08 4.52 9.18
C HIS A 137 -2.44 4.59 9.86
N CYS A 138 -3.14 5.73 9.68
CA CYS A 138 -4.49 5.91 10.18
C CYS A 138 -5.49 5.61 9.06
N VAL A 139 -6.41 4.71 9.31
CA VAL A 139 -7.42 4.27 8.34
C VAL A 139 -8.76 4.00 9.03
N ASN A 140 -9.84 4.07 8.23
CA ASN A 140 -11.14 3.61 8.67
C ASN A 140 -11.12 2.09 8.92
N VAL A 141 -11.85 1.62 9.92
CA VAL A 141 -11.96 0.19 10.29
C VAL A 141 -12.41 -0.70 9.13
N GLN A 142 -13.19 -0.15 8.18
CA GLN A 142 -13.65 -0.89 7.00
C GLN A 142 -12.52 -1.22 6.01
N SER A 143 -11.39 -0.55 6.11
CA SER A 143 -10.18 -0.84 5.32
C SER A 143 -9.29 -1.90 5.97
N CYS A 144 -9.68 -2.43 7.12
CA CYS A 144 -8.93 -3.41 7.89
C CYS A 144 -9.53 -4.80 7.77
N LEU A 145 -8.66 -5.78 7.63
CA LEU A 145 -8.99 -7.21 7.75
C LEU A 145 -8.25 -7.75 8.97
N GLU A 146 -9.00 -8.16 10.00
CA GLU A 146 -8.42 -8.85 11.14
C GLU A 146 -7.80 -10.18 10.69
N LEU A 147 -6.53 -10.38 10.99
CA LEU A 147 -5.81 -11.60 10.64
C LEU A 147 -6.06 -12.68 11.69
N LYS A 148 -6.05 -13.94 11.27
CA LYS A 148 -6.16 -15.07 12.19
C LYS A 148 -5.02 -15.07 13.19
N GLU A 149 -5.28 -15.52 14.40
CA GLU A 149 -4.26 -15.67 15.45
C GLU A 149 -3.06 -16.48 14.94
N GLY A 150 -1.85 -16.02 15.26
CA GLY A 150 -0.60 -16.61 14.79
C GLY A 150 -0.17 -16.20 13.39
N THR A 151 -0.97 -15.41 12.64
CA THR A 151 -0.54 -14.85 11.35
C THR A 151 0.40 -13.69 11.58
N THR A 152 1.58 -13.73 10.99
CA THR A 152 2.56 -12.64 11.04
C THR A 152 2.18 -11.51 10.07
N ALA A 153 2.65 -10.29 10.34
CA ALA A 153 2.48 -9.16 9.41
C ALA A 153 3.00 -9.48 8.00
N LYS A 154 4.15 -10.17 7.90
CA LYS A 154 4.72 -10.59 6.62
C LYS A 154 3.79 -11.51 5.81
N GLN A 155 3.08 -12.42 6.48
CA GLN A 155 2.11 -13.31 5.84
C GLN A 155 0.84 -12.56 5.44
N GLY A 156 0.40 -11.60 6.27
CA GLY A 156 -0.82 -10.81 6.06
C GLY A 156 -0.66 -9.62 5.12
N ALA A 157 0.56 -9.15 4.85
CA ALA A 157 0.80 -7.91 4.11
C ALA A 157 0.21 -7.89 2.69
N SER A 158 0.08 -9.05 2.03
CA SER A 158 -0.47 -9.20 0.67
C SER A 158 -1.89 -9.77 0.66
N SER A 159 -2.73 -9.38 1.61
CA SER A 159 -4.08 -9.96 1.76
C SER A 159 -5.15 -9.28 0.90
N PHE A 160 -4.86 -8.15 0.25
CA PHE A 160 -5.85 -7.40 -0.50
C PHE A 160 -5.59 -7.34 -2.01
N VAL A 161 -4.50 -6.74 -2.47
CA VAL A 161 -4.33 -6.39 -3.90
C VAL A 161 -4.42 -7.62 -4.80
N ASN A 162 -3.57 -8.62 -4.57
CA ASN A 162 -3.55 -9.80 -5.41
C ASN A 162 -4.75 -10.73 -5.19
N PRO A 163 -5.16 -11.07 -3.96
CA PRO A 163 -6.33 -11.93 -3.73
C PRO A 163 -7.63 -11.35 -4.28
N LEU A 164 -7.90 -10.06 -4.06
CA LEU A 164 -9.11 -9.41 -4.57
C LEU A 164 -9.09 -9.30 -6.09
N THR A 165 -7.92 -9.04 -6.69
CA THR A 165 -7.78 -9.00 -8.16
C THR A 165 -8.07 -10.38 -8.76
N ALA A 166 -7.49 -11.45 -8.19
CA ALA A 166 -7.72 -12.81 -8.66
C ALA A 166 -9.20 -13.20 -8.55
N LEU A 167 -9.84 -12.90 -7.41
CA LEU A 167 -11.26 -13.15 -7.19
C LEU A 167 -12.12 -12.33 -8.16
N ALA A 168 -11.84 -11.05 -8.33
CA ALA A 168 -12.57 -10.18 -9.26
C ALA A 168 -12.48 -10.67 -10.71
N MET A 169 -11.33 -11.21 -11.15
CA MET A 169 -11.21 -11.80 -12.49
C MET A 169 -12.17 -12.99 -12.67
N VAL A 170 -12.27 -13.87 -11.68
CA VAL A 170 -13.20 -15.03 -11.72
C VAL A 170 -14.66 -14.55 -11.68
N GLU A 171 -14.99 -13.62 -10.80
CA GLU A 171 -16.36 -13.10 -10.69
C GLU A 171 -16.78 -12.32 -11.95
N THR A 172 -15.88 -11.56 -12.56
CA THR A 172 -16.14 -10.89 -13.84
C THR A 172 -16.39 -11.91 -14.94
N MET A 173 -15.55 -12.95 -15.05
CA MET A 173 -15.74 -14.04 -16.01
C MET A 173 -17.16 -14.64 -15.88
N ARG A 174 -17.59 -14.93 -14.66
CA ARG A 174 -18.92 -15.48 -14.38
C ARG A 174 -20.05 -14.53 -14.74
N ALA A 175 -19.93 -13.27 -14.35
CA ALA A 175 -20.93 -12.24 -14.60
C ALA A 175 -21.14 -11.99 -16.11
N GLU A 176 -20.06 -12.12 -16.91
CA GLU A 176 -20.09 -11.98 -18.36
C GLU A 176 -20.44 -13.28 -19.10
N GLY A 177 -20.66 -14.39 -18.40
CA GLY A 177 -21.05 -15.69 -18.96
C GLY A 177 -19.91 -16.44 -19.64
N HIS A 178 -18.66 -16.04 -19.42
CA HIS A 178 -17.48 -16.75 -19.93
C HIS A 178 -17.21 -18.03 -19.11
N LYS A 179 -16.56 -19.02 -19.74
CA LYS A 179 -16.25 -20.31 -19.11
C LYS A 179 -14.76 -20.55 -18.89
N ALA A 180 -13.92 -19.61 -19.32
CA ALA A 180 -12.47 -19.73 -19.24
C ALA A 180 -11.81 -18.36 -19.11
N ILE A 181 -10.64 -18.33 -18.50
CA ILE A 181 -9.79 -17.15 -18.35
C ILE A 181 -8.44 -17.43 -19.00
N ILE A 182 -7.95 -16.47 -19.79
CA ILE A 182 -6.58 -16.48 -20.31
C ILE A 182 -5.81 -15.33 -19.66
N HIS A 183 -4.67 -15.63 -19.06
CA HIS A 183 -3.78 -14.59 -18.53
C HIS A 183 -2.31 -14.90 -18.79
N ALA A 184 -1.48 -13.87 -19.00
CA ALA A 184 -0.09 -14.02 -19.46
C ALA A 184 0.93 -14.20 -18.33
N ALA A 185 0.57 -13.90 -17.07
CA ALA A 185 1.49 -13.86 -15.94
C ALA A 185 1.22 -14.98 -14.93
N ALA A 186 1.05 -16.22 -15.38
CA ALA A 186 0.65 -17.37 -14.57
C ALA A 186 1.58 -17.70 -13.39
N ALA A 187 2.87 -17.40 -13.51
CA ALA A 187 3.87 -17.63 -12.47
C ALA A 187 3.96 -16.50 -11.43
N SER A 188 3.30 -15.36 -11.65
CA SER A 188 3.24 -14.29 -10.66
C SER A 188 2.43 -14.68 -9.43
N SER A 189 2.58 -13.94 -8.32
CA SER A 189 1.79 -14.19 -7.10
C SER A 189 0.29 -14.16 -7.39
N LEU A 190 -0.18 -13.17 -8.15
CA LEU A 190 -1.58 -13.08 -8.60
C LEU A 190 -1.96 -14.29 -9.45
N GLY A 191 -1.14 -14.63 -10.46
CA GLY A 191 -1.40 -15.76 -11.35
C GLY A 191 -1.52 -17.09 -10.62
N GLN A 192 -0.66 -17.34 -9.65
CA GLN A 192 -0.74 -18.54 -8.81
C GLN A 192 -2.01 -18.57 -7.95
N MET A 193 -2.45 -17.42 -7.41
CA MET A 193 -3.72 -17.32 -6.67
C MET A 193 -4.91 -17.59 -7.60
N LEU A 194 -4.93 -16.97 -8.78
CA LEU A 194 -5.97 -17.18 -9.79
C LEU A 194 -6.06 -18.65 -10.21
N ASN A 195 -4.92 -19.29 -10.51
CA ASN A 195 -4.89 -20.70 -10.86
C ASN A 195 -5.48 -21.59 -9.77
N ARG A 196 -5.16 -21.29 -8.48
CA ARG A 196 -5.73 -22.07 -7.35
C ARG A 196 -7.24 -21.91 -7.23
N ILE A 197 -7.77 -20.70 -7.44
CA ILE A 197 -9.22 -20.45 -7.44
C ILE A 197 -9.85 -21.21 -8.60
N CYS A 198 -9.33 -21.10 -9.81
CA CYS A 198 -9.87 -21.80 -10.99
C CYS A 198 -9.90 -23.32 -10.80
N ILE A 199 -8.82 -23.91 -10.26
CA ILE A 199 -8.76 -25.36 -9.98
C ILE A 199 -9.82 -25.75 -8.93
N ALA A 200 -9.95 -24.98 -7.85
CA ALA A 200 -10.92 -25.25 -6.79
C ALA A 200 -12.37 -25.15 -7.27
N ASP A 201 -12.65 -24.26 -8.21
CA ASP A 201 -13.99 -23.96 -8.72
C ASP A 201 -14.32 -24.70 -10.02
N GLY A 202 -13.41 -25.53 -10.55
CA GLY A 202 -13.61 -26.32 -11.77
C GLY A 202 -13.64 -25.50 -13.05
N ILE A 203 -12.88 -24.39 -13.09
CA ILE A 203 -12.74 -23.47 -14.25
C ILE A 203 -11.53 -23.89 -15.09
#